data_b492aad82e79ae9ddae3cbd2e7312177
#
_entry.id   b492aad82e79ae9ddae3cbd2e7312177
#
_cell.length_a   1.000
_cell.length_b   1.000
_cell.length_c   1.000
_cell.angle_alpha   90.00
_cell.angle_beta   90.00
_cell.angle_gamma   90.00
#
_symmetry.space_group_name_H-M   'P 1'
#
loop_
_entity.id
_entity.type
_entity.pdbx_description
1 polymer ?
#
loop_
_entity_poly.entity_id
_entity_poly.type
_entity_poly.pdbx_seq_one_letter_code
_entity_poly.pdbx_strand_id
1 'polypeptide(L)'
;KKIEILNADNTYANANIHPDYWRLIGNVSFLHNNAVMTCDSAYHYTYENKMEAFGEIKINQGDSITLTGEKLTYFGLENKADITGDVVLIDKHMTLKTNQVLYNLSTNIASYPNQGEIIDNEKIINSKRGAYHSNIHSFIFKDSVVVINKDYNILTDNMRYNSSSEVTYFFGPSFIISDNKTIYCENGWYNTKTDIAQFRENTYISTESYLLKGDSLYYNKNKQYGKAFSNVQLIDTVENMTVYGGIAEYFEEEEKIIISKKPMLELLFEKDTLFMHAKQFVSQQKPGEKKILAYPKVTFFKTDFQGKCDSLSYNFTDSVVEMF
;
A
#
# COMPACT_ATOMS: atom_id res chain seq x y z
N LYS A 1 14.94 30.12 19.20
CA LYS A 1 15.89 31.05 18.55
C LYS A 1 15.10 32.05 17.70
N LYS A 2 15.72 33.19 17.36
CA LYS A 2 15.15 34.15 16.41
C LYS A 2 15.54 33.77 14.98
N ILE A 3 14.73 34.18 14.01
CA ILE A 3 15.08 34.11 12.58
C ILE A 3 16.25 35.04 12.36
N GLU A 4 17.30 34.55 11.73
CA GLU A 4 18.51 35.29 11.37
C GLU A 4 18.52 35.58 9.87
N ILE A 5 18.60 36.85 9.50
CA ILE A 5 18.73 37.25 8.09
C ILE A 5 20.19 37.14 7.71
N LEU A 6 20.50 36.30 6.72
CA LEU A 6 21.86 36.10 6.21
C LEU A 6 22.19 37.07 5.10
N ASN A 7 21.25 37.31 4.17
CA ASN A 7 21.40 38.22 3.04
C ASN A 7 20.09 38.83 2.59
N ALA A 8 20.15 40.05 2.09
CA ALA A 8 19.17 40.72 1.24
C ALA A 8 19.87 41.84 0.49
N ASP A 9 19.61 42.03 -0.79
CA ASP A 9 20.21 43.10 -1.58
C ASP A 9 19.74 44.48 -1.07
N ASN A 10 18.46 44.57 -0.67
CA ASN A 10 17.87 45.78 -0.13
C ASN A 10 16.95 45.46 1.08
N THR A 11 17.03 46.30 2.11
CA THR A 11 16.17 46.19 3.29
C THR A 11 15.50 47.52 3.54
N TYR A 12 14.18 47.48 3.64
CA TYR A 12 13.36 48.66 3.95
C TYR A 12 12.68 48.46 5.29
N ALA A 13 12.95 49.38 6.22
CA ALA A 13 12.31 49.45 7.51
C ALA A 13 11.85 50.89 7.77
N ASN A 14 10.59 51.12 8.03
CA ASN A 14 10.06 52.44 8.37
C ASN A 14 9.10 52.34 9.55
N ALA A 15 9.60 52.59 10.73
CA ALA A 15 8.85 52.50 11.98
C ALA A 15 7.63 53.43 12.04
N ASN A 16 7.58 54.51 11.21
CA ASN A 16 6.46 55.42 11.18
C ASN A 16 5.33 54.98 10.22
N ILE A 17 5.67 54.13 9.23
CA ILE A 17 4.70 53.69 8.21
C ILE A 17 4.30 52.25 8.46
N HIS A 18 5.28 51.39 8.75
CA HIS A 18 5.11 49.95 8.99
C HIS A 18 6.02 49.50 10.16
N PRO A 19 5.61 49.73 11.42
CA PRO A 19 6.44 49.41 12.59
C PRO A 19 6.62 47.90 12.78
N ASP A 20 5.75 47.06 12.13
CA ASP A 20 5.61 45.66 12.47
C ASP A 20 6.53 44.75 11.65
N TYR A 21 7.03 45.19 10.49
CA TYR A 21 7.87 44.33 9.62
C TYR A 21 8.96 45.09 8.86
N TRP A 22 9.97 44.35 8.50
CA TRP A 22 11.00 44.73 7.52
C TRP A 22 10.69 44.11 6.18
N ARG A 23 10.81 44.86 5.09
CA ARG A 23 10.72 44.36 3.73
C ARG A 23 12.12 44.10 3.19
N LEU A 24 12.38 42.85 2.78
CA LEU A 24 13.62 42.35 2.21
C LEU A 24 13.41 42.13 0.71
N ILE A 25 14.34 42.53 -0.14
CA ILE A 25 14.22 42.42 -1.60
C ILE A 25 15.56 41.99 -2.17
N GLY A 26 15.54 41.02 -3.07
CA GLY A 26 16.66 40.48 -3.87
C GLY A 26 17.55 39.55 -3.08
N ASN A 27 17.75 38.37 -3.61
CA ASN A 27 18.62 37.31 -3.07
C ASN A 27 18.46 37.11 -1.55
N VAL A 28 17.22 37.11 -1.09
CA VAL A 28 16.91 37.02 0.34
C VAL A 28 17.25 35.64 0.85
N SER A 29 18.04 35.57 1.93
CA SER A 29 18.31 34.34 2.64
C SER A 29 18.24 34.53 4.15
N PHE A 30 17.73 33.50 4.85
CA PHE A 30 17.63 33.50 6.29
C PHE A 30 17.85 32.12 6.86
N LEU A 31 18.29 32.07 8.11
CA LEU A 31 18.59 30.87 8.86
C LEU A 31 17.71 30.80 10.09
N HIS A 32 17.12 29.64 10.30
CA HIS A 32 16.50 29.32 11.58
C HIS A 32 16.71 27.85 11.93
N ASN A 33 17.26 27.61 13.12
CA ASN A 33 17.63 26.25 13.56
C ASN A 33 18.47 25.44 12.55
N ASN A 34 18.88 25.03 11.87
CA ASN A 34 19.68 24.36 10.82
C ASN A 34 19.02 24.36 9.44
N ALA A 35 17.96 25.15 9.26
CA ALA A 35 17.34 25.28 7.95
C ALA A 35 17.74 26.62 7.33
N VAL A 36 18.29 26.56 6.12
CA VAL A 36 18.55 27.74 5.29
C VAL A 36 17.38 27.87 4.31
N MET A 37 16.81 29.08 4.27
CA MET A 37 15.68 29.41 3.41
C MET A 37 16.06 30.57 2.50
N THR A 38 15.74 30.46 1.19
CA THR A 38 15.99 31.49 0.19
C THR A 38 14.72 31.84 -0.56
N CYS A 39 14.64 33.10 -1.04
CA CYS A 39 13.51 33.61 -1.82
C CYS A 39 13.90 34.91 -2.55
N ASP A 40 13.02 35.42 -3.42
CA ASP A 40 13.23 36.69 -4.10
C ASP A 40 12.95 37.89 -3.21
N SER A 41 11.90 37.82 -2.36
CA SER A 41 11.51 38.88 -1.44
C SER A 41 10.79 38.33 -0.21
N ALA A 42 10.86 39.05 0.89
CA ALA A 42 10.17 38.68 2.13
C ALA A 42 9.74 39.85 2.98
N TYR A 43 8.74 39.62 3.83
CA TYR A 43 8.39 40.43 4.97
C TYR A 43 8.81 39.74 6.25
N HIS A 44 9.66 40.38 7.06
CA HIS A 44 10.11 39.82 8.33
C HIS A 44 9.43 40.57 9.50
N TYR A 45 8.52 39.89 10.17
CA TYR A 45 7.78 40.36 11.36
C TYR A 45 8.60 40.03 12.60
N THR A 46 9.35 41.03 13.07
CA THR A 46 10.38 40.83 14.12
C THR A 46 9.81 40.45 15.49
N TYR A 47 8.64 41.02 15.86
CA TYR A 47 7.97 40.70 17.12
C TYR A 47 7.32 39.33 17.13
N GLU A 48 6.73 38.91 16.01
CA GLU A 48 6.08 37.62 15.86
C GLU A 48 7.07 36.51 15.59
N ASN A 49 8.33 36.85 15.28
CA ASN A 49 9.33 35.92 14.76
C ASN A 49 8.78 35.12 13.57
N LYS A 50 8.17 35.82 12.62
CA LYS A 50 7.49 35.29 11.43
C LYS A 50 8.12 35.82 10.17
N MET A 51 8.15 35.04 9.12
CA MET A 51 8.59 35.41 7.77
C MET A 51 7.51 35.07 6.75
N GLU A 52 7.17 36.00 5.89
CA GLU A 52 6.39 35.73 4.66
C GLU A 52 7.31 35.99 3.47
N ALA A 53 7.58 34.93 2.69
CA ALA A 53 8.51 34.94 1.59
C ALA A 53 7.81 34.62 0.26
N PHE A 54 8.31 35.20 -0.82
CA PHE A 54 7.71 35.13 -2.15
C PHE A 54 8.79 34.95 -3.22
N GLY A 55 8.45 34.18 -4.24
CA GLY A 55 9.27 33.90 -5.41
C GLY A 55 10.43 32.94 -5.11
N GLU A 56 10.60 31.96 -5.94
CA GLU A 56 11.67 30.95 -5.91
C GLU A 56 12.03 30.44 -4.51
N ILE A 57 11.00 30.11 -3.72
CA ILE A 57 11.20 29.59 -2.35
C ILE A 57 12.02 28.30 -2.40
N LYS A 58 13.08 28.26 -1.61
CA LYS A 58 13.85 27.05 -1.37
C LYS A 58 14.22 26.92 0.10
N ILE A 59 13.91 25.78 0.70
CA ILE A 59 14.28 25.42 2.07
C ILE A 59 15.23 24.22 1.97
N ASN A 60 16.42 24.34 2.55
CA ASN A 60 17.36 23.24 2.72
C ASN A 60 17.52 22.94 4.20
N GLN A 61 17.26 21.69 4.58
CA GLN A 61 17.47 21.23 5.96
C GLN A 61 18.47 20.06 5.96
N GLY A 62 19.67 20.36 6.44
CA GLY A 62 20.79 19.42 6.32
C GLY A 62 21.12 19.10 4.86
N ASP A 63 21.70 17.90 4.66
CA ASP A 63 22.14 17.46 3.33
C ASP A 63 21.09 16.60 2.60
N SER A 64 19.90 16.41 3.20
CA SER A 64 18.96 15.39 2.72
C SER A 64 17.65 15.96 2.18
N ILE A 65 17.14 17.06 2.74
CA ILE A 65 15.80 17.58 2.38
C ILE A 65 15.94 18.91 1.65
N THR A 66 15.35 18.96 0.45
CA THR A 66 15.11 20.21 -0.30
C THR A 66 13.62 20.35 -0.53
N LEU A 67 13.06 21.52 -0.21
CA LEU A 67 11.67 21.86 -0.40
C LEU A 67 11.60 23.17 -1.19
N THR A 68 10.84 23.20 -2.29
CA THR A 68 10.65 24.36 -3.16
C THR A 68 9.18 24.73 -3.29
N GLY A 69 8.89 25.99 -3.65
CA GLY A 69 7.54 26.49 -3.87
C GLY A 69 7.55 27.97 -4.26
N GLU A 70 6.37 28.60 -4.33
CA GLU A 70 6.25 29.99 -4.76
C GLU A 70 6.04 30.96 -3.59
N LYS A 71 5.39 30.50 -2.52
CA LYS A 71 5.12 31.29 -1.32
C LYS A 71 5.40 30.48 -0.06
N LEU A 72 6.00 31.12 0.93
CA LEU A 72 6.27 30.56 2.25
C LEU A 72 5.72 31.47 3.33
N THR A 73 5.00 30.92 4.29
CA THR A 73 4.76 31.53 5.60
C THR A 73 5.50 30.71 6.65
N TYR A 74 6.49 31.30 7.28
CA TYR A 74 7.29 30.64 8.31
C TYR A 74 7.02 31.21 9.69
N PHE A 75 6.66 30.33 10.64
CA PHE A 75 6.38 30.67 12.03
C PHE A 75 7.56 30.21 12.91
N GLY A 76 8.47 31.13 13.18
CA GLY A 76 9.73 30.79 13.88
C GLY A 76 9.54 30.34 15.32
N LEU A 77 8.52 30.82 16.03
CA LEU A 77 8.21 30.36 17.40
C LEU A 77 7.72 28.91 17.42
N GLU A 78 7.02 28.49 16.37
CA GLU A 78 6.45 27.14 16.25
C GLU A 78 7.33 26.18 15.46
N ASN A 79 8.38 26.68 14.79
CA ASN A 79 9.21 25.94 13.84
C ASN A 79 8.37 25.29 12.71
N LYS A 80 7.38 26.02 12.20
CA LYS A 80 6.49 25.56 11.14
C LYS A 80 6.61 26.40 9.89
N ALA A 81 6.59 25.73 8.76
CA ALA A 81 6.54 26.33 7.43
C ALA A 81 5.26 25.91 6.72
N ASP A 82 4.56 26.84 6.12
CA ASP A 82 3.46 26.62 5.18
C ASP A 82 3.93 27.09 3.80
N ILE A 83 4.14 26.14 2.89
CA ILE A 83 4.65 26.37 1.54
C ILE A 83 3.55 26.07 0.55
N THR A 84 3.32 26.98 -0.39
CA THR A 84 2.29 26.85 -1.42
C THR A 84 2.83 27.22 -2.81
N GLY A 85 2.16 26.71 -3.86
CA GLY A 85 2.47 26.95 -5.27
C GLY A 85 3.52 25.96 -5.79
N ASP A 86 3.09 25.01 -6.61
CA ASP A 86 3.92 23.97 -7.27
C ASP A 86 5.03 23.40 -6.36
N VAL A 87 4.59 22.96 -5.17
CA VAL A 87 5.52 22.52 -4.13
C VAL A 87 6.16 21.20 -4.48
N VAL A 88 7.50 21.16 -4.44
CA VAL A 88 8.29 19.94 -4.62
C VAL A 88 9.17 19.71 -3.40
N LEU A 89 9.04 18.54 -2.77
CA LEU A 89 9.93 18.07 -1.72
C LEU A 89 10.76 16.91 -2.24
N ILE A 90 12.08 17.02 -2.12
CA ILE A 90 13.03 15.99 -2.51
C ILE A 90 13.78 15.51 -1.27
N ASP A 91 13.78 14.19 -1.05
CA ASP A 91 14.60 13.53 -0.03
C ASP A 91 15.23 12.27 -0.65
N LYS A 92 16.58 12.29 -0.78
CA LYS A 92 17.42 11.19 -1.34
C LYS A 92 16.84 10.45 -2.55
N HIS A 93 15.83 9.61 -2.35
CA HIS A 93 15.29 8.69 -3.36
C HIS A 93 13.84 9.02 -3.75
N MET A 94 13.23 10.00 -3.08
CA MET A 94 11.81 10.31 -3.19
C MET A 94 11.58 11.75 -3.61
N THR A 95 10.56 11.96 -4.43
CA THR A 95 10.05 13.29 -4.79
C THR A 95 8.55 13.33 -4.49
N LEU A 96 8.13 14.27 -3.63
CA LEU A 96 6.72 14.63 -3.43
C LEU A 96 6.40 15.88 -4.24
N LYS A 97 5.32 15.86 -5.01
CA LYS A 97 4.74 16.99 -5.73
C LYS A 97 3.33 17.26 -5.20
N THR A 98 3.03 18.51 -4.85
CA THR A 98 1.72 18.92 -4.34
C THR A 98 1.57 20.45 -4.44
N ASN A 99 0.37 20.97 -4.19
CA ASN A 99 0.16 22.43 -4.13
C ASN A 99 0.47 23.05 -2.78
N GLN A 100 0.53 22.27 -1.71
CA GLN A 100 0.79 22.78 -0.36
C GLN A 100 1.51 21.74 0.49
N VAL A 101 2.53 22.19 1.22
CA VAL A 101 3.19 21.42 2.29
C VAL A 101 3.19 22.21 3.57
N LEU A 102 2.70 21.59 4.64
CA LEU A 102 2.87 22.03 6.01
C LEU A 102 4.05 21.26 6.61
N TYR A 103 5.16 21.94 6.84
CA TYR A 103 6.39 21.33 7.34
C TYR A 103 6.69 21.75 8.77
N ASN A 104 6.83 20.79 9.67
CA ASN A 104 7.25 21.03 11.04
C ASN A 104 8.74 20.65 11.19
N LEU A 105 9.58 21.66 11.33
CA LEU A 105 11.04 21.50 11.40
C LEU A 105 11.51 20.86 12.72
N SER A 106 10.72 20.93 13.79
CA SER A 106 11.08 20.30 15.07
C SER A 106 10.86 18.81 15.06
N THR A 107 9.83 18.34 14.37
CA THR A 107 9.46 16.91 14.28
C THR A 107 9.93 16.26 12.99
N ASN A 108 10.37 17.07 12.02
CA ASN A 108 10.72 16.66 10.66
C ASN A 108 9.55 15.93 9.96
N ILE A 109 8.34 16.49 10.11
CA ILE A 109 7.13 16.01 9.47
C ILE A 109 6.69 16.99 8.40
N ALA A 110 6.62 16.53 7.16
CA ALA A 110 6.00 17.23 6.04
C ALA A 110 4.62 16.61 5.77
N SER A 111 3.56 17.40 5.78
CA SER A 111 2.21 16.94 5.45
C SER A 111 1.63 17.76 4.31
N TYR A 112 0.87 17.09 3.43
CA TYR A 112 0.12 17.74 2.36
C TYR A 112 -1.38 17.47 2.59
N PRO A 113 -2.18 18.55 2.69
CA PRO A 113 -3.61 18.44 2.97
C PRO A 113 -4.46 18.18 1.73
N ASN A 114 -3.93 18.48 0.54
CA ASN A 114 -4.66 18.45 -0.72
C ASN A 114 -3.81 17.80 -1.80
N GLN A 115 -4.18 16.61 -2.19
CA GLN A 115 -3.61 15.82 -3.27
C GLN A 115 -2.07 15.91 -3.38
N GLY A 116 -1.42 14.78 -3.34
CA GLY A 116 0.02 14.66 -3.53
C GLY A 116 0.36 13.46 -4.40
N GLU A 117 1.38 13.64 -5.23
CA GLU A 117 2.02 12.59 -6.01
C GLU A 117 3.43 12.35 -5.44
N ILE A 118 3.72 11.11 -5.09
CA ILE A 118 5.05 10.70 -4.65
C ILE A 118 5.64 9.77 -5.69
N ILE A 119 6.86 10.09 -6.10
CA ILE A 119 7.67 9.27 -7.01
C ILE A 119 8.81 8.70 -6.19
N ASP A 120 8.85 7.38 -6.03
CA ASP A 120 9.87 6.61 -5.33
C ASP A 120 10.37 5.49 -6.24
N ASN A 121 11.55 5.70 -6.85
CA ASN A 121 12.10 4.82 -7.88
C ASN A 121 11.09 4.57 -9.03
N GLU A 122 10.63 3.34 -9.20
CA GLU A 122 9.66 2.93 -10.22
C GLU A 122 8.19 3.01 -9.77
N LYS A 123 7.92 3.51 -8.55
CA LYS A 123 6.58 3.57 -7.98
C LYS A 123 6.05 5.00 -8.03
N ILE A 124 4.80 5.15 -8.41
CA ILE A 124 4.05 6.40 -8.31
C ILE A 124 2.92 6.17 -7.30
N ILE A 125 2.84 7.02 -6.29
CA ILE A 125 1.82 6.94 -5.25
C ILE A 125 1.03 8.24 -5.23
N ASN A 126 -0.26 8.15 -5.45
CA ASN A 126 -1.20 9.26 -5.39
C ASN A 126 -2.13 9.11 -4.18
N SER A 127 -2.42 10.20 -3.49
CA SER A 127 -3.43 10.23 -2.43
C SER A 127 -3.99 11.64 -2.23
N LYS A 128 -5.16 11.73 -1.59
CA LYS A 128 -5.74 13.05 -1.29
C LYS A 128 -5.01 13.77 -0.17
N ARG A 129 -4.49 13.04 0.81
CA ARG A 129 -3.75 13.59 1.95
C ARG A 129 -2.62 12.65 2.33
N GLY A 130 -1.57 13.21 2.89
CA GLY A 130 -0.50 12.39 3.42
C GLY A 130 0.49 13.15 4.28
N ALA A 131 1.40 12.40 4.88
CA ALA A 131 2.49 12.93 5.67
C ALA A 131 3.76 12.09 5.50
N TYR A 132 4.89 12.75 5.44
CA TYR A 132 6.21 12.14 5.46
C TYR A 132 6.94 12.44 6.76
N HIS A 133 7.35 11.42 7.47
CA HIS A 133 8.16 11.48 8.68
C HIS A 133 9.60 11.13 8.32
N SER A 134 10.43 12.13 8.06
CA SER A 134 11.78 11.90 7.52
C SER A 134 12.70 11.14 8.48
N ASN A 135 12.59 11.36 9.80
CA ASN A 135 13.43 10.70 10.81
C ASN A 135 13.30 9.17 10.84
N ILE A 136 12.15 8.64 10.42
CA ILE A 136 11.84 7.21 10.41
C ILE A 136 11.55 6.70 9.00
N HIS A 137 11.77 7.52 7.99
CA HIS A 137 11.52 7.23 6.57
C HIS A 137 10.14 6.61 6.31
N SER A 138 9.11 7.14 6.98
CA SER A 138 7.75 6.59 6.93
C SER A 138 6.77 7.58 6.32
N PHE A 139 6.01 7.08 5.35
CA PHE A 139 4.90 7.77 4.71
C PHE A 139 3.58 7.27 5.25
N ILE A 140 2.63 8.16 5.42
CA ILE A 140 1.24 7.87 5.72
C ILE A 140 0.41 8.48 4.61
N PHE A 141 -0.40 7.67 3.94
CA PHE A 141 -1.29 8.06 2.86
C PHE A 141 -2.72 7.85 3.31
N LYS A 142 -3.60 8.79 2.97
CA LYS A 142 -5.02 8.76 3.35
C LYS A 142 -5.89 9.22 2.19
N ASP A 143 -7.05 8.60 2.14
CA ASP A 143 -8.16 8.90 1.24
C ASP A 143 -7.81 8.67 -0.24
N SER A 144 -8.34 7.60 -0.78
CA SER A 144 -8.20 7.21 -2.20
C SER A 144 -6.73 7.08 -2.61
N VAL A 145 -5.99 6.21 -1.94
CA VAL A 145 -4.59 5.92 -2.26
C VAL A 145 -4.51 5.02 -3.47
N VAL A 146 -3.73 5.43 -4.46
CA VAL A 146 -3.44 4.65 -5.67
C VAL A 146 -1.93 4.50 -5.80
N VAL A 147 -1.45 3.27 -5.82
CA VAL A 147 -0.05 2.94 -6.12
C VAL A 147 0.02 2.33 -7.50
N ILE A 148 0.88 2.87 -8.34
CA ILE A 148 1.15 2.35 -9.68
C ILE A 148 2.58 1.84 -9.69
N ASN A 149 2.74 0.57 -10.03
CA ASN A 149 4.02 -0.10 -10.21
C ASN A 149 3.93 -0.96 -11.48
N LYS A 150 5.06 -1.32 -12.08
CA LYS A 150 5.10 -2.13 -13.31
C LYS A 150 4.43 -3.51 -13.18
N ASP A 151 4.51 -4.12 -11.99
CA ASP A 151 4.05 -5.50 -11.76
C ASP A 151 2.66 -5.56 -11.13
N TYR A 152 2.19 -4.46 -10.50
CA TYR A 152 0.90 -4.41 -9.81
C TYR A 152 0.44 -2.97 -9.55
N ASN A 153 -0.87 -2.81 -9.39
CA ASN A 153 -1.49 -1.60 -8.88
C ASN A 153 -2.10 -1.86 -7.51
N ILE A 154 -2.10 -0.86 -6.62
CA ILE A 154 -2.79 -0.94 -5.34
C ILE A 154 -3.85 0.16 -5.27
N LEU A 155 -5.05 -0.20 -4.84
CA LEU A 155 -6.12 0.72 -4.49
C LEU A 155 -6.45 0.50 -3.02
N THR A 156 -6.37 1.54 -2.20
CA THR A 156 -6.66 1.44 -0.76
C THR A 156 -7.10 2.78 -0.20
N ASP A 157 -7.81 2.77 0.93
CA ASP A 157 -8.19 4.01 1.59
C ASP A 157 -7.04 4.60 2.41
N ASN A 158 -6.31 3.75 3.13
CA ASN A 158 -5.23 4.18 4.01
C ASN A 158 -4.04 3.22 3.91
N MET A 159 -2.86 3.81 3.80
CA MET A 159 -1.62 3.04 3.66
C MET A 159 -0.49 3.72 4.45
N ARG A 160 0.39 2.91 5.00
CA ARG A 160 1.69 3.36 5.51
C ARG A 160 2.80 2.63 4.76
N TYR A 161 3.77 3.36 4.27
CA TYR A 161 4.96 2.82 3.62
C TYR A 161 6.21 3.27 4.36
N ASN A 162 7.12 2.37 4.63
CA ASN A 162 8.44 2.68 5.18
C ASN A 162 9.51 2.37 4.12
N SER A 163 10.19 3.41 3.64
CA SER A 163 11.16 3.26 2.54
C SER A 163 12.47 2.59 2.96
N SER A 164 12.83 2.59 4.24
CA SER A 164 14.05 1.91 4.73
C SER A 164 13.88 0.40 4.88
N SER A 165 12.71 -0.03 5.38
CA SER A 165 12.38 -1.46 5.53
C SER A 165 11.66 -2.04 4.32
N GLU A 166 11.21 -1.19 3.41
CA GLU A 166 10.41 -1.52 2.22
C GLU A 166 9.11 -2.27 2.56
N VAL A 167 8.50 -1.93 3.72
CA VAL A 167 7.24 -2.52 4.16
C VAL A 167 6.09 -1.57 3.92
N THR A 168 5.08 -2.08 3.22
CA THR A 168 3.78 -1.43 3.05
C THR A 168 2.77 -2.06 4.01
N TYR A 169 2.02 -1.23 4.74
CA TYR A 169 0.91 -1.64 5.60
C TYR A 169 -0.40 -1.10 5.05
N PHE A 170 -1.42 -1.93 5.01
CA PHE A 170 -2.77 -1.62 4.54
C PHE A 170 -3.73 -1.48 5.72
N PHE A 171 -4.63 -0.50 5.67
CA PHE A 171 -5.64 -0.23 6.69
C PHE A 171 -6.97 0.10 6.02
N GLY A 172 -7.92 -0.82 6.11
CA GLY A 172 -9.19 -0.77 5.41
C GLY A 172 -9.18 -1.48 4.05
N PRO A 173 -10.27 -1.41 3.29
CA PRO A 173 -10.43 -2.09 2.00
C PRO A 173 -9.27 -1.81 1.06
N SER A 174 -8.60 -2.87 0.64
CA SER A 174 -7.38 -2.78 -0.18
C SER A 174 -7.40 -3.84 -1.27
N PHE A 175 -7.13 -3.42 -2.50
CA PHE A 175 -7.01 -4.27 -3.69
C PHE A 175 -5.59 -4.18 -4.21
N ILE A 176 -4.95 -5.33 -4.42
CA ILE A 176 -3.65 -5.47 -5.08
C ILE A 176 -3.93 -6.21 -6.38
N ILE A 177 -3.78 -5.50 -7.50
CA ILE A 177 -4.21 -5.94 -8.82
C ILE A 177 -2.99 -6.15 -9.69
N SER A 178 -2.80 -7.36 -10.19
CA SER A 178 -1.82 -7.73 -11.21
C SER A 178 -2.53 -8.31 -12.44
N ASP A 179 -1.79 -8.64 -13.49
CA ASP A 179 -2.36 -9.07 -14.78
C ASP A 179 -3.35 -10.24 -14.67
N ASN A 180 -3.06 -11.22 -13.81
CA ASN A 180 -3.82 -12.47 -13.73
C ASN A 180 -4.49 -12.72 -12.38
N LYS A 181 -4.33 -11.82 -11.39
CA LYS A 181 -4.91 -11.99 -10.06
C LYS A 181 -5.21 -10.68 -9.34
N THR A 182 -6.25 -10.69 -8.55
CA THR A 182 -6.59 -9.63 -7.60
C THR A 182 -6.58 -10.21 -6.20
N ILE A 183 -5.88 -9.53 -5.29
CA ILE A 183 -5.87 -9.84 -3.85
C ILE A 183 -6.67 -8.73 -3.15
N TYR A 184 -7.57 -9.13 -2.26
CA TYR A 184 -8.31 -8.23 -1.37
C TYR A 184 -7.95 -8.51 0.09
N CYS A 185 -7.88 -7.44 0.88
CA CYS A 185 -7.79 -7.51 2.34
C CYS A 185 -8.32 -6.22 2.97
N GLU A 186 -8.65 -6.26 4.25
CA GLU A 186 -8.97 -5.07 5.05
C GLU A 186 -7.83 -4.67 5.98
N ASN A 187 -6.88 -5.57 6.18
CA ASN A 187 -5.67 -5.33 6.96
C ASN A 187 -4.53 -6.20 6.42
N GLY A 188 -3.30 -5.73 6.50
CA GLY A 188 -2.17 -6.54 6.07
C GLY A 188 -0.88 -5.76 5.90
N TRP A 189 0.13 -6.48 5.46
CA TRP A 189 1.41 -5.89 5.09
C TRP A 189 2.09 -6.70 3.98
N TYR A 190 2.91 -6.02 3.21
CA TYR A 190 3.80 -6.58 2.21
C TYR A 190 5.19 -5.97 2.33
N ASN A 191 6.18 -6.81 2.45
CA ASN A 191 7.60 -6.43 2.45
C ASN A 191 8.20 -6.76 1.09
N THR A 192 8.53 -5.74 0.29
CA THR A 192 9.08 -5.90 -1.07
C THR A 192 10.53 -6.35 -1.06
N LYS A 193 11.26 -6.17 0.05
CA LYS A 193 12.64 -6.62 0.19
C LYS A 193 12.76 -8.13 0.42
N THR A 194 11.80 -8.70 1.15
CA THR A 194 11.78 -10.14 1.45
C THR A 194 10.78 -10.90 0.61
N ASP A 195 9.95 -10.20 -0.16
CA ASP A 195 8.85 -10.73 -0.96
C ASP A 195 7.86 -11.59 -0.14
N ILE A 196 7.61 -11.16 1.10
CA ILE A 196 6.67 -11.81 2.01
C ILE A 196 5.49 -10.86 2.27
N ALA A 197 4.28 -11.41 2.18
CA ALA A 197 3.04 -10.71 2.50
C ALA A 197 2.20 -11.48 3.51
N GLN A 198 1.43 -10.74 4.31
CA GLN A 198 0.36 -11.28 5.12
C GLN A 198 -0.84 -10.34 5.06
N PHE A 199 -1.99 -10.90 4.68
CA PHE A 199 -3.27 -10.21 4.59
C PHE A 199 -4.24 -10.81 5.60
N ARG A 200 -5.14 -9.99 6.13
CA ARG A 200 -6.09 -10.35 7.18
C ARG A 200 -7.42 -9.68 6.93
N GLU A 201 -8.47 -10.23 7.54
CA GLU A 201 -9.82 -9.70 7.51
C GLU A 201 -10.44 -9.73 6.11
N ASN A 202 -11.39 -10.64 5.93
CA ASN A 202 -12.16 -10.85 4.68
C ASN A 202 -11.30 -11.06 3.44
N THR A 203 -10.18 -11.78 3.58
CA THR A 203 -9.21 -11.90 2.50
C THR A 203 -9.67 -12.83 1.39
N TYR A 204 -9.33 -12.46 0.15
CA TYR A 204 -9.44 -13.38 -0.98
C TYR A 204 -8.40 -13.13 -2.07
N ILE A 205 -8.15 -14.18 -2.86
CA ILE A 205 -7.42 -14.12 -4.12
C ILE A 205 -8.40 -14.53 -5.21
N SER A 206 -8.60 -13.67 -6.20
CA SER A 206 -9.42 -13.92 -7.38
C SER A 206 -8.52 -14.04 -8.61
N THR A 207 -8.71 -15.10 -9.38
CA THR A 207 -8.12 -15.32 -10.71
C THR A 207 -9.25 -15.50 -11.73
N GLU A 208 -8.91 -15.75 -12.98
CA GLU A 208 -9.92 -16.10 -14.01
C GLU A 208 -10.66 -17.41 -13.72
N SER A 209 -9.97 -18.36 -13.05
CA SER A 209 -10.46 -19.73 -12.88
C SER A 209 -11.07 -19.99 -11.50
N TYR A 210 -10.62 -19.30 -10.46
CA TYR A 210 -11.06 -19.57 -9.11
C TYR A 210 -10.99 -18.35 -8.19
N LEU A 211 -11.73 -18.47 -7.08
CA LEU A 211 -11.71 -17.53 -5.95
C LEU A 211 -11.31 -18.31 -4.68
N LEU A 212 -10.16 -17.99 -4.09
CA LEU A 212 -9.70 -18.53 -2.82
C LEU A 212 -9.94 -17.52 -1.70
N LYS A 213 -10.79 -17.86 -0.73
CA LYS A 213 -11.08 -17.04 0.46
C LYS A 213 -10.46 -17.64 1.71
N GLY A 214 -10.23 -16.79 2.71
CA GLY A 214 -9.83 -17.16 4.06
C GLY A 214 -9.84 -15.96 4.99
N ASP A 215 -9.83 -16.18 6.32
CA ASP A 215 -9.72 -15.07 7.27
C ASP A 215 -8.36 -14.39 7.20
N SER A 216 -7.31 -15.14 6.83
CA SER A 216 -5.99 -14.59 6.56
C SER A 216 -5.26 -15.35 5.45
N LEU A 217 -4.41 -14.63 4.73
CA LEU A 217 -3.56 -15.14 3.66
C LEU A 217 -2.09 -14.79 3.96
N TYR A 218 -1.23 -15.77 3.85
CA TYR A 218 0.22 -15.62 3.83
C TYR A 218 0.74 -15.94 2.43
N TYR A 219 1.71 -15.17 1.93
CA TYR A 219 2.35 -15.42 0.65
C TYR A 219 3.85 -15.13 0.72
N ASN A 220 4.64 -16.02 0.13
CA ASN A 220 6.08 -15.85 -0.05
C ASN A 220 6.40 -16.03 -1.53
N LYS A 221 6.66 -14.94 -2.23
CA LYS A 221 6.93 -14.91 -3.67
C LYS A 221 8.19 -15.69 -4.03
N ASN A 222 9.26 -15.58 -3.22
CA ASN A 222 10.52 -16.28 -3.48
C ASN A 222 10.39 -17.80 -3.39
N LYS A 223 9.44 -18.29 -2.59
CA LYS A 223 9.13 -19.73 -2.47
C LYS A 223 7.97 -20.16 -3.36
N GLN A 224 7.36 -19.23 -4.08
CA GLN A 224 6.14 -19.45 -4.86
C GLN A 224 5.07 -20.24 -4.06
N TYR A 225 4.93 -19.85 -2.77
CA TYR A 225 4.11 -20.56 -1.80
C TYR A 225 3.15 -19.60 -1.11
N GLY A 226 1.89 -20.00 -1.03
CA GLY A 226 0.83 -19.32 -0.32
C GLY A 226 0.13 -20.20 0.69
N LYS A 227 -0.52 -19.58 1.69
CA LYS A 227 -1.33 -20.28 2.68
C LYS A 227 -2.51 -19.44 3.13
N ALA A 228 -3.71 -20.04 3.09
CA ALA A 228 -4.93 -19.48 3.63
C ALA A 228 -5.29 -20.18 4.94
N PHE A 229 -5.82 -19.41 5.90
CA PHE A 229 -6.18 -19.91 7.23
C PHE A 229 -7.59 -19.51 7.59
N SER A 230 -8.31 -20.43 8.22
CA SER A 230 -9.65 -20.28 8.78
C SER A 230 -10.71 -19.91 7.73
N ASN A 231 -11.86 -20.55 7.81
CA ASN A 231 -12.99 -20.31 6.90
C ASN A 231 -12.60 -20.35 5.42
N VAL A 232 -11.69 -21.28 5.10
CA VAL A 232 -11.17 -21.41 3.72
C VAL A 232 -12.27 -21.88 2.79
N GLN A 233 -12.38 -21.22 1.63
CA GLN A 233 -13.24 -21.60 0.51
C GLN A 233 -12.45 -21.47 -0.79
N LEU A 234 -12.31 -22.55 -1.52
CA LEU A 234 -11.85 -22.53 -2.91
C LEU A 234 -13.09 -22.71 -3.81
N ILE A 235 -13.45 -21.66 -4.53
CA ILE A 235 -14.63 -21.62 -5.39
C ILE A 235 -14.13 -21.64 -6.84
N ASP A 236 -14.49 -22.67 -7.56
CA ASP A 236 -14.23 -22.81 -8.99
C ASP A 236 -15.58 -22.61 -9.72
N THR A 237 -15.71 -21.45 -10.38
CA THR A 237 -16.96 -21.06 -11.05
C THR A 237 -17.13 -21.74 -12.41
N VAL A 238 -16.06 -22.23 -13.00
CA VAL A 238 -16.10 -22.96 -14.28
C VAL A 238 -16.68 -24.36 -14.06
N GLU A 239 -16.21 -25.03 -13.01
CA GLU A 239 -16.65 -26.41 -12.68
C GLU A 239 -17.83 -26.45 -11.71
N ASN A 240 -18.36 -25.30 -11.28
CA ASN A 240 -19.41 -25.22 -10.26
C ASN A 240 -19.05 -26.00 -8.97
N MET A 241 -17.81 -25.90 -8.54
CA MET A 241 -17.24 -26.62 -7.41
C MET A 241 -16.84 -25.66 -6.30
N THR A 242 -17.13 -26.01 -5.05
CA THR A 242 -16.60 -25.32 -3.87
C THR A 242 -15.95 -26.32 -2.93
N VAL A 243 -14.72 -26.03 -2.50
CA VAL A 243 -14.04 -26.81 -1.47
C VAL A 243 -13.86 -25.95 -0.23
N TYR A 244 -14.45 -26.36 0.88
CA TYR A 244 -14.32 -25.75 2.19
C TYR A 244 -13.19 -26.40 2.97
N GLY A 245 -12.59 -25.69 3.93
CA GLY A 245 -11.60 -26.24 4.84
C GLY A 245 -11.09 -25.23 5.87
N GLY A 246 -10.21 -25.69 6.75
CA GLY A 246 -9.59 -24.80 7.74
C GLY A 246 -8.25 -24.24 7.28
N ILE A 247 -7.58 -24.89 6.33
CA ILE A 247 -6.28 -24.49 5.78
C ILE A 247 -6.27 -24.83 4.28
N ALA A 248 -5.78 -23.88 3.47
CA ALA A 248 -5.34 -24.16 2.10
C ALA A 248 -3.87 -23.78 1.94
N GLU A 249 -3.11 -24.63 1.23
CA GLU A 249 -1.72 -24.40 0.85
C GLU A 249 -1.63 -24.36 -0.67
N TYR A 250 -1.07 -23.27 -1.20
CA TYR A 250 -0.92 -23.04 -2.64
C TYR A 250 0.55 -23.13 -3.05
N PHE A 251 0.82 -23.95 -4.05
CA PHE A 251 2.12 -24.14 -4.67
C PHE A 251 2.03 -23.63 -6.10
N GLU A 252 2.56 -22.41 -6.33
CA GLU A 252 2.35 -21.65 -7.57
C GLU A 252 3.01 -22.34 -8.78
N GLU A 253 4.24 -22.84 -8.63
CA GLU A 253 4.97 -23.55 -9.68
C GLU A 253 4.26 -24.83 -10.14
N GLU A 254 3.60 -25.51 -9.20
CA GLU A 254 2.85 -26.73 -9.47
C GLU A 254 1.39 -26.46 -9.85
N GLU A 255 0.92 -25.20 -9.76
CA GLU A 255 -0.49 -24.82 -9.89
C GLU A 255 -1.42 -25.70 -9.05
N LYS A 256 -1.01 -25.98 -7.82
CA LYS A 256 -1.63 -26.95 -6.92
C LYS A 256 -2.13 -26.28 -5.65
N ILE A 257 -3.35 -26.63 -5.23
CA ILE A 257 -3.93 -26.20 -3.96
C ILE A 257 -4.25 -27.42 -3.12
N ILE A 258 -3.78 -27.48 -1.88
CA ILE A 258 -4.08 -28.53 -0.91
C ILE A 258 -4.99 -27.95 0.17
N ILE A 259 -6.19 -28.51 0.34
CA ILE A 259 -7.16 -28.08 1.34
C ILE A 259 -7.30 -29.15 2.43
N SER A 260 -7.19 -28.76 3.68
CA SER A 260 -7.16 -29.63 4.84
C SER A 260 -7.91 -29.04 6.03
N LYS A 261 -7.92 -29.77 7.17
CA LYS A 261 -8.65 -29.44 8.40
C LYS A 261 -10.16 -29.49 8.21
N LYS A 262 -10.67 -30.73 8.18
CA LYS A 262 -12.06 -31.10 7.97
C LYS A 262 -12.63 -30.55 6.64
N PRO A 263 -11.96 -30.80 5.54
CA PRO A 263 -12.43 -30.25 4.28
C PRO A 263 -13.66 -30.98 3.79
N MET A 264 -14.53 -30.23 3.07
CA MET A 264 -15.73 -30.70 2.39
C MET A 264 -15.76 -30.12 0.99
N LEU A 265 -16.10 -30.94 0.01
CA LEU A 265 -16.33 -30.54 -1.37
C LEU A 265 -17.82 -30.58 -1.67
N GLU A 266 -18.30 -29.55 -2.35
CA GLU A 266 -19.60 -29.45 -2.98
C GLU A 266 -19.40 -29.30 -4.49
N LEU A 267 -19.99 -30.19 -5.28
CA LEU A 267 -20.02 -30.12 -6.74
C LEU A 267 -21.49 -30.06 -7.20
N LEU A 268 -21.85 -28.94 -7.81
CA LEU A 268 -23.22 -28.67 -8.24
C LEU A 268 -23.47 -29.25 -9.64
N PHE A 269 -24.51 -30.05 -9.76
CA PHE A 269 -25.11 -30.50 -11.03
C PHE A 269 -26.44 -29.77 -11.25
N GLU A 270 -27.00 -29.85 -12.45
CA GLU A 270 -28.26 -29.15 -12.80
C GLU A 270 -29.41 -29.38 -11.82
N LYS A 271 -29.53 -30.58 -11.24
CA LYS A 271 -30.66 -30.98 -10.37
C LYS A 271 -30.26 -31.54 -9.01
N ASP A 272 -28.96 -31.63 -8.72
CA ASP A 272 -28.48 -32.28 -7.50
C ASP A 272 -27.07 -31.79 -7.13
N THR A 273 -26.62 -32.08 -5.92
CA THR A 273 -25.29 -31.72 -5.41
C THR A 273 -24.58 -32.96 -4.89
N LEU A 274 -23.34 -33.15 -5.33
CA LEU A 274 -22.44 -34.14 -4.75
C LEU A 274 -21.70 -33.49 -3.59
N PHE A 275 -21.83 -34.08 -2.42
CA PHE A 275 -21.03 -33.75 -1.24
C PHE A 275 -19.94 -34.80 -1.03
N MET A 276 -18.73 -34.36 -0.74
CA MET A 276 -17.61 -35.23 -0.49
C MET A 276 -16.81 -34.77 0.73
N HIS A 277 -16.40 -35.72 1.57
CA HIS A 277 -15.48 -35.48 2.68
C HIS A 277 -14.25 -36.37 2.55
N ALA A 278 -13.09 -35.84 2.93
CA ALA A 278 -11.82 -36.52 3.01
C ALA A 278 -10.97 -35.92 4.14
N LYS A 279 -9.76 -36.43 4.37
CA LYS A 279 -8.81 -35.71 5.25
C LYS A 279 -8.19 -34.52 4.54
N GLN A 280 -8.02 -34.61 3.21
CA GLN A 280 -7.56 -33.50 2.37
C GLN A 280 -8.07 -33.66 0.93
N PHE A 281 -8.19 -32.50 0.27
CA PHE A 281 -8.38 -32.39 -1.17
C PHE A 281 -7.14 -31.74 -1.79
N VAL A 282 -6.73 -32.25 -2.96
CA VAL A 282 -5.67 -31.67 -3.77
C VAL A 282 -6.27 -31.26 -5.10
N SER A 283 -6.36 -29.98 -5.36
CA SER A 283 -6.82 -29.41 -6.62
C SER A 283 -5.62 -29.07 -7.49
N GLN A 284 -5.54 -29.68 -8.68
CA GLN A 284 -4.57 -29.37 -9.71
C GLN A 284 -5.25 -28.45 -10.72
N GLN A 285 -4.65 -27.30 -10.99
CA GLN A 285 -5.26 -26.24 -11.82
C GLN A 285 -4.55 -26.04 -13.17
N LYS A 286 -3.59 -26.91 -13.52
CA LYS A 286 -2.87 -26.82 -14.79
C LYS A 286 -3.84 -26.90 -15.99
N PRO A 287 -3.71 -26.00 -16.98
CA PRO A 287 -4.51 -26.06 -18.19
C PRO A 287 -4.38 -27.45 -18.87
N GLY A 288 -5.53 -28.08 -19.20
CA GLY A 288 -5.59 -29.39 -19.81
C GLY A 288 -5.36 -30.59 -18.87
N GLU A 289 -5.00 -30.35 -17.59
CA GLU A 289 -4.78 -31.38 -16.56
C GLU A 289 -5.57 -31.11 -15.29
N LYS A 290 -6.69 -30.39 -15.42
CA LYS A 290 -7.50 -29.99 -14.27
C LYS A 290 -8.14 -31.21 -13.60
N LYS A 291 -7.77 -31.46 -12.34
CA LYS A 291 -8.26 -32.58 -11.55
C LYS A 291 -8.33 -32.27 -10.07
N ILE A 292 -9.17 -33.03 -9.35
CA ILE A 292 -9.22 -33.03 -7.90
C ILE A 292 -8.98 -34.44 -7.37
N LEU A 293 -8.14 -34.53 -6.34
CA LEU A 293 -7.84 -35.77 -5.60
C LEU A 293 -8.38 -35.59 -4.18
N ALA A 294 -9.10 -36.60 -3.70
CA ALA A 294 -9.57 -36.71 -2.31
C ALA A 294 -8.91 -37.88 -1.64
N TYR A 295 -8.29 -37.73 -0.48
CA TYR A 295 -7.67 -38.81 0.30
C TYR A 295 -7.27 -38.39 1.71
N PRO A 296 -6.97 -39.31 2.60
CA PRO A 296 -7.57 -40.65 2.67
C PRO A 296 -8.96 -40.58 3.30
N LYS A 297 -9.66 -41.73 3.32
CA LYS A 297 -10.98 -41.90 3.94
C LYS A 297 -12.03 -41.04 3.31
N VAL A 298 -12.23 -41.22 2.04
CA VAL A 298 -13.24 -40.51 1.24
C VAL A 298 -14.62 -41.06 1.56
N THR A 299 -15.57 -40.16 1.79
CA THR A 299 -17.00 -40.47 1.81
C THR A 299 -17.71 -39.47 0.93
N PHE A 300 -18.64 -39.94 0.11
CA PHE A 300 -19.39 -39.09 -0.80
C PHE A 300 -20.88 -39.45 -0.78
N PHE A 301 -21.70 -38.47 -1.03
CA PHE A 301 -23.15 -38.55 -1.07
C PHE A 301 -23.72 -37.67 -2.16
N LYS A 302 -24.60 -38.25 -2.95
CA LYS A 302 -25.51 -37.61 -3.87
C LYS A 302 -26.85 -38.35 -3.79
N THR A 303 -27.97 -37.77 -4.20
CA THR A 303 -29.30 -38.36 -4.01
C THR A 303 -29.45 -39.76 -4.58
N ASP A 304 -28.81 -40.05 -5.72
CA ASP A 304 -28.92 -41.34 -6.44
C ASP A 304 -27.75 -42.30 -6.16
N PHE A 305 -26.67 -41.84 -5.49
CA PHE A 305 -25.58 -42.73 -5.11
C PHE A 305 -24.77 -42.23 -3.92
N GLN A 306 -24.19 -43.15 -3.17
CA GLN A 306 -23.31 -42.85 -2.05
C GLN A 306 -22.24 -43.94 -1.91
N GLY A 307 -21.12 -43.62 -1.29
CA GLY A 307 -20.05 -44.58 -1.13
C GLY A 307 -18.91 -44.12 -0.22
N LYS A 308 -17.96 -45.05 -0.08
CA LYS A 308 -16.70 -44.82 0.66
C LYS A 308 -15.57 -45.49 -0.10
N CYS A 309 -14.41 -44.85 -0.12
CA CYS A 309 -13.16 -45.39 -0.65
C CYS A 309 -11.97 -44.82 0.13
N ASP A 310 -10.78 -45.31 -0.11
CA ASP A 310 -9.59 -44.73 0.51
C ASP A 310 -9.17 -43.44 -0.20
N SER A 311 -9.20 -43.46 -1.52
CA SER A 311 -8.91 -42.30 -2.36
C SER A 311 -9.83 -42.21 -3.59
N LEU A 312 -10.03 -41.00 -4.09
CA LEU A 312 -10.82 -40.69 -5.27
C LEU A 312 -10.11 -39.64 -6.11
N SER A 313 -10.04 -39.85 -7.41
CA SER A 313 -9.60 -38.84 -8.39
C SER A 313 -10.76 -38.50 -9.33
N TYR A 314 -10.99 -37.23 -9.56
CA TYR A 314 -11.89 -36.72 -10.61
C TYR A 314 -11.12 -35.82 -11.57
N ASN A 315 -11.12 -36.19 -12.83
CA ASN A 315 -10.53 -35.43 -13.90
C ASN A 315 -11.64 -34.65 -14.65
N PHE A 316 -11.53 -33.33 -14.63
CA PHE A 316 -12.53 -32.45 -15.25
C PHE A 316 -12.44 -32.44 -16.78
N THR A 317 -11.28 -32.77 -17.36
CA THR A 317 -11.08 -32.73 -18.82
C THR A 317 -11.88 -33.81 -19.55
N ASP A 318 -11.92 -35.03 -19.00
CA ASP A 318 -12.61 -36.19 -19.59
C ASP A 318 -13.80 -36.71 -18.76
N SER A 319 -14.09 -36.02 -17.64
CA SER A 319 -15.16 -36.39 -16.68
C SER A 319 -15.02 -37.81 -16.11
N VAL A 320 -13.80 -38.30 -15.94
CA VAL A 320 -13.50 -39.63 -15.40
C VAL A 320 -13.31 -39.58 -13.89
N VAL A 321 -13.98 -40.51 -13.19
CA VAL A 321 -13.80 -40.78 -11.76
C VAL A 321 -13.06 -42.10 -11.56
N GLU A 322 -12.00 -42.06 -10.79
CA GLU A 322 -11.26 -43.26 -10.35
C GLU A 322 -11.36 -43.35 -8.83
N MET A 323 -11.65 -44.56 -8.34
CA MET A 323 -11.78 -44.84 -6.89
C MET A 323 -10.87 -46.01 -6.51
N PHE A 324 -10.19 -45.84 -5.33
CA PHE A 324 -9.23 -46.82 -4.84
C PHE A 324 -9.48 -47.17 -3.37
#